data_5a535a1c56a1dca614e01ddf7381a91f
#
_entry.id   5a535a1c56a1dca614e01ddf7381a91f
#
_cell.length_a   1.000
_cell.length_b   1.000
_cell.length_c   1.000
_cell.angle_alpha   90.00
_cell.angle_beta   90.00
_cell.angle_gamma   90.00
#
_symmetry.space_group_name_H-M   'P 1'
#
loop_
_entity.id
_entity.type
_entity.pdbx_description
1 polymer ?
#
loop_
_entity_poly.entity_id
_entity_poly.type
_entity_poly.pdbx_seq_one_letter_code
_entity_poly.pdbx_strand_id
1 'polypeptide(L)'
;GGILRRSFVSFDKEAAVQEIRRQNGDPFDVSMRFVAPGGYDLPDHFDQFVLVTYNDMYKIEGSDVRINTTPESCTVSLAYDPQFGERGYCCCSVIRTDGKTECREGGYITVKGARCVTIISRTVKYEENYSHGLAAEVLEDVRKITDTYEDMLESNRAYLEPLMERSFINLEGDWAMAAEELLNKQHSEGELSPMLMEKLYDMGRFFLITDTGDDPPSLFQ
;
A
#
# COMPACT_ATOMS: atom_id res chain seq x y z
N GLY A 1 -22.32 10.58 3.98
CA GLY A 1 -21.11 10.37 4.78
C GLY A 1 -19.94 10.02 3.88
N GLY A 2 -18.77 10.58 4.18
CA GLY A 2 -17.55 10.31 3.43
C GLY A 2 -17.08 8.86 3.58
N ILE A 3 -16.32 8.37 2.60
CA ILE A 3 -15.57 7.12 2.71
C ILE A 3 -14.25 7.45 3.43
N LEU A 4 -13.93 6.70 4.47
CA LEU A 4 -12.65 6.70 5.13
C LEU A 4 -11.85 5.51 4.61
N ARG A 5 -10.63 5.76 4.18
CA ARG A 5 -9.65 4.76 3.80
C ARG A 5 -8.40 4.96 4.63
N ARG A 6 -7.98 3.93 5.34
CA ARG A 6 -6.77 3.92 6.16
C ARG A 6 -5.85 2.81 5.67
N SER A 7 -4.56 3.03 5.69
CA SER A 7 -3.59 2.00 5.30
C SER A 7 -2.26 2.18 6.02
N PHE A 8 -1.57 1.08 6.25
CA PHE A 8 -0.21 1.02 6.77
C PHE A 8 0.45 -0.30 6.34
N VAL A 9 1.74 -0.38 6.53
CA VAL A 9 2.50 -1.64 6.41
C VAL A 9 2.78 -2.15 7.82
N SER A 10 2.35 -3.38 8.11
CA SER A 10 2.59 -4.05 9.39
C SER A 10 3.99 -4.66 9.39
N PHE A 11 4.83 -4.25 10.35
CA PHE A 11 6.21 -4.74 10.45
C PHE A 11 6.26 -6.21 10.89
N ASP A 12 5.46 -6.58 11.89
CA ASP A 12 5.47 -7.95 12.45
C ASP A 12 4.80 -8.97 11.53
N LYS A 13 3.89 -8.54 10.64
CA LYS A 13 3.21 -9.41 9.66
C LYS A 13 3.81 -9.31 8.27
N GLU A 14 4.71 -8.36 8.01
CA GLU A 14 5.27 -8.06 6.69
C GLU A 14 4.17 -7.93 5.61
N ALA A 15 3.10 -7.21 5.94
CA ALA A 15 1.91 -7.10 5.11
C ALA A 15 1.39 -5.67 5.05
N ALA A 16 0.98 -5.24 3.88
CA ALA A 16 0.22 -4.01 3.72
C ALA A 16 -1.23 -4.26 4.15
N VAL A 17 -1.74 -3.40 5.02
CA VAL A 17 -3.09 -3.50 5.56
C VAL A 17 -3.87 -2.26 5.17
N GLN A 18 -5.05 -2.44 4.60
CA GLN A 18 -5.93 -1.36 4.20
C GLN A 18 -7.34 -1.60 4.75
N GLU A 19 -7.93 -0.57 5.33
CA GLU A 19 -9.31 -0.58 5.76
C GLU A 19 -10.11 0.49 5.01
N ILE A 20 -11.30 0.12 4.56
CA ILE A 20 -12.28 1.00 3.92
C ILE A 20 -13.58 0.93 4.70
N ARG A 21 -14.11 2.09 5.13
CA ARG A 21 -15.40 2.20 5.82
C ARG A 21 -16.05 3.55 5.59
N ARG A 22 -17.35 3.66 5.86
CA ARG A 22 -17.99 4.98 5.96
C ARG A 22 -17.77 5.59 7.33
N GLN A 23 -17.58 6.92 7.36
CA GLN A 23 -17.40 7.66 8.63
C GLN A 23 -18.61 7.55 9.56
N ASN A 24 -19.82 7.46 9.02
CA ASN A 24 -21.06 7.32 9.78
C ASN A 24 -21.46 5.85 10.08
N GLY A 25 -20.65 4.89 9.65
CA GLY A 25 -20.91 3.45 9.87
C GLY A 25 -22.01 2.84 9.00
N ASP A 26 -22.59 3.59 8.06
CA ASP A 26 -23.60 3.05 7.13
C ASP A 26 -22.98 2.02 6.17
N PRO A 27 -23.77 1.02 5.74
CA PRO A 27 -23.34 0.09 4.71
C PRO A 27 -23.02 0.81 3.39
N PHE A 28 -22.06 0.26 2.64
CA PHE A 28 -21.66 0.77 1.32
C PHE A 28 -21.30 -0.38 0.38
N ASP A 29 -21.28 -0.05 -0.90
CA ASP A 29 -20.79 -0.93 -1.94
C ASP A 29 -19.44 -0.42 -2.43
N VAL A 30 -18.52 -1.35 -2.73
CA VAL A 30 -17.22 -1.02 -3.30
C VAL A 30 -16.81 -2.07 -4.31
N SER A 31 -16.22 -1.62 -5.42
CA SER A 31 -15.55 -2.50 -6.38
C SER A 31 -14.06 -2.20 -6.38
N MET A 32 -13.25 -3.25 -6.37
CA MET A 32 -11.81 -3.16 -6.40
C MET A 32 -11.24 -4.05 -7.50
N ARG A 33 -10.10 -3.67 -8.05
CA ARG A 33 -9.36 -4.46 -9.01
C ARG A 33 -7.90 -4.46 -8.63
N PHE A 34 -7.29 -5.61 -8.69
CA PHE A 34 -5.84 -5.77 -8.55
C PHE A 34 -5.22 -5.81 -9.93
N VAL A 35 -4.17 -5.05 -10.14
CA VAL A 35 -3.46 -4.97 -11.42
C VAL A 35 -1.97 -5.16 -11.19
N ALA A 36 -1.31 -5.77 -12.17
CA ALA A 36 0.15 -5.81 -12.18
C ALA A 36 0.72 -4.43 -12.57
N PRO A 37 1.94 -4.07 -12.16
CA PRO A 37 2.62 -2.90 -12.67
C PRO A 37 2.64 -2.87 -14.19
N GLY A 38 2.35 -1.73 -14.80
CA GLY A 38 2.26 -1.57 -16.27
C GLY A 38 0.96 -2.06 -16.90
N GLY A 39 0.04 -2.64 -16.12
CA GLY A 39 -1.23 -3.20 -16.61
C GLY A 39 -2.46 -2.32 -16.43
N TYR A 40 -2.31 -1.02 -16.23
CA TYR A 40 -3.45 -0.12 -16.06
C TYR A 40 -3.42 1.05 -17.05
N ASP A 41 -4.59 1.33 -17.59
CA ASP A 41 -4.83 2.58 -18.31
C ASP A 41 -4.91 3.69 -17.26
N LEU A 42 -3.95 4.61 -17.28
CA LEU A 42 -4.02 5.80 -16.45
C LEU A 42 -5.05 6.77 -17.04
N PRO A 43 -5.77 7.51 -16.18
CA PRO A 43 -6.70 8.55 -16.67
C PRO A 43 -6.00 9.56 -17.56
N ASP A 44 -6.71 10.04 -18.60
CA ASP A 44 -6.21 10.97 -19.63
C ASP A 44 -5.59 12.28 -19.11
N HIS A 45 -5.83 12.59 -17.83
CA HIS A 45 -5.30 13.80 -17.18
C HIS A 45 -3.92 13.62 -16.53
N PHE A 46 -3.34 12.40 -16.56
CA PHE A 46 -1.95 12.22 -16.15
C PHE A 46 -1.01 12.68 -17.25
N ASP A 47 0.09 13.34 -16.85
CA ASP A 47 1.12 13.79 -17.78
C ASP A 47 1.70 12.57 -18.54
N GLN A 48 1.42 12.52 -19.82
CA GLN A 48 1.84 11.42 -20.71
C GLN A 48 3.36 11.23 -20.70
N PHE A 49 4.14 12.27 -20.46
CA PHE A 49 5.59 12.16 -20.41
C PHE A 49 6.06 11.34 -19.20
N VAL A 50 5.52 11.60 -18.02
CA VAL A 50 5.82 10.82 -16.80
C VAL A 50 5.38 9.37 -16.99
N LEU A 51 4.25 9.16 -17.66
CA LEU A 51 3.67 7.85 -17.92
C LEU A 51 4.54 7.01 -18.88
N VAL A 52 4.97 7.60 -19.99
CA VAL A 52 5.80 6.93 -21.00
C VAL A 52 7.15 6.55 -20.38
N THR A 53 7.79 7.46 -19.65
CA THR A 53 9.07 7.17 -18.99
C THR A 53 8.92 6.07 -17.93
N TYR A 54 7.85 6.09 -17.17
CA TYR A 54 7.58 5.09 -16.15
C TYR A 54 7.23 3.72 -16.76
N ASN A 55 6.40 3.69 -17.79
CA ASN A 55 6.06 2.46 -18.51
C ASN A 55 7.25 1.88 -19.27
N ASP A 56 8.11 2.71 -19.87
CA ASP A 56 9.30 2.24 -20.59
C ASP A 56 10.37 1.72 -19.62
N MET A 57 10.53 2.31 -18.44
CA MET A 57 11.41 1.79 -17.39
C MET A 57 10.92 0.47 -16.78
N TYR A 58 9.61 0.25 -16.74
CA TYR A 58 8.99 -0.93 -16.10
C TYR A 58 8.28 -1.84 -17.11
N LYS A 59 8.46 -1.64 -18.41
CA LYS A 59 8.08 -2.64 -19.41
C LYS A 59 8.90 -3.90 -19.18
N ILE A 60 8.28 -4.83 -18.48
CA ILE A 60 8.81 -6.16 -18.30
C ILE A 60 8.43 -6.96 -19.55
N GLU A 61 9.02 -6.61 -20.72
CA GLU A 61 8.84 -7.36 -21.94
C GLU A 61 9.31 -8.80 -21.69
N GLY A 62 8.52 -9.78 -22.13
CA GLY A 62 8.81 -11.20 -21.93
C GLY A 62 8.41 -11.77 -20.57
N SER A 63 7.86 -10.99 -19.65
CA SER A 63 7.37 -11.53 -18.39
C SER A 63 6.01 -12.21 -18.53
N ASP A 64 5.79 -13.29 -17.76
CA ASP A 64 4.49 -13.97 -17.64
C ASP A 64 3.76 -13.44 -16.38
N VAL A 65 2.62 -12.79 -16.58
CA VAL A 65 1.79 -12.24 -15.50
C VAL A 65 0.50 -13.04 -15.38
N ARG A 66 0.19 -13.49 -14.16
CA ARG A 66 -1.06 -14.20 -13.87
C ARG A 66 -1.79 -13.53 -12.72
N ILE A 67 -3.06 -13.28 -12.93
CA ILE A 67 -3.96 -12.71 -11.93
C ILE A 67 -5.10 -13.68 -11.70
N ASN A 68 -5.24 -14.14 -10.45
CA ASN A 68 -6.35 -14.99 -10.05
C ASN A 68 -7.15 -14.28 -8.97
N THR A 69 -8.46 -14.18 -9.16
CA THR A 69 -9.40 -13.57 -8.20
C THR A 69 -10.44 -14.57 -7.74
N THR A 70 -10.68 -14.57 -6.45
CA THR A 70 -11.82 -15.23 -5.81
C THR A 70 -12.65 -14.17 -5.07
N PRO A 71 -13.86 -14.47 -4.60
CA PRO A 71 -14.60 -13.51 -3.79
C PRO A 71 -13.87 -12.98 -2.56
N GLU A 72 -12.90 -13.72 -2.04
CA GLU A 72 -12.21 -13.42 -0.77
C GLU A 72 -10.72 -13.15 -0.94
N SER A 73 -10.18 -13.31 -2.14
CA SER A 73 -8.74 -13.16 -2.34
C SER A 73 -8.37 -12.78 -3.77
N CYS A 74 -7.19 -12.19 -3.92
CA CYS A 74 -6.55 -11.97 -5.20
C CYS A 74 -5.08 -12.37 -5.12
N THR A 75 -4.57 -13.02 -6.16
CA THR A 75 -3.14 -13.24 -6.35
C THR A 75 -2.70 -12.62 -7.67
N VAL A 76 -1.64 -11.85 -7.62
CA VAL A 76 -0.91 -11.35 -8.77
C VAL A 76 0.46 -12.01 -8.72
N SER A 77 0.82 -12.76 -9.75
CA SER A 77 2.11 -13.44 -9.83
C SER A 77 2.79 -13.09 -11.16
N LEU A 78 4.06 -12.75 -11.10
CA LEU A 78 4.85 -12.33 -12.26
C LEU A 78 6.17 -13.09 -12.27
N ALA A 79 6.39 -13.84 -13.37
CA ALA A 79 7.70 -14.39 -13.70
C ALA A 79 8.42 -13.41 -14.63
N TYR A 80 9.67 -13.07 -14.33
CA TYR A 80 10.48 -12.25 -15.24
C TYR A 80 10.84 -13.03 -16.51
N ASP A 81 11.25 -12.31 -17.55
CA ASP A 81 11.77 -12.93 -18.75
C ASP A 81 12.87 -13.95 -18.39
N PRO A 82 12.85 -15.17 -18.96
CA PRO A 82 13.83 -16.22 -18.67
C PRO A 82 15.30 -15.82 -18.86
N GLN A 83 15.58 -14.80 -19.67
CA GLN A 83 16.94 -14.25 -19.81
C GLN A 83 17.52 -13.72 -18.47
N PHE A 84 16.66 -13.35 -17.52
CA PHE A 84 17.04 -12.87 -16.19
C PHE A 84 17.08 -14.00 -15.14
N GLY A 85 16.91 -15.25 -15.55
CA GLY A 85 16.85 -16.42 -14.67
C GLY A 85 15.45 -16.67 -14.12
N GLU A 86 15.32 -17.67 -13.25
CA GLU A 86 14.04 -18.06 -12.62
C GLU A 86 13.67 -17.10 -11.48
N ARG A 87 13.40 -15.85 -11.82
CA ARG A 87 13.08 -14.77 -10.90
C ARG A 87 11.64 -14.32 -11.07
N GLY A 88 11.09 -13.72 -10.03
CA GLY A 88 9.74 -13.18 -10.09
C GLY A 88 9.26 -12.66 -8.75
N TYR A 89 7.99 -12.31 -8.70
CA TYR A 89 7.33 -11.98 -7.46
C TYR A 89 5.87 -12.42 -7.46
N CYS A 90 5.30 -12.51 -6.27
CA CYS A 90 3.86 -12.64 -6.12
C CYS A 90 3.35 -11.65 -5.05
N CYS A 91 2.20 -11.07 -5.33
CA CYS A 91 1.43 -10.28 -4.38
C CYS A 91 0.11 -10.99 -4.13
N CYS A 92 -0.13 -11.38 -2.88
CA CYS A 92 -1.32 -12.10 -2.47
C CYS A 92 -2.11 -11.26 -1.49
N SER A 93 -3.42 -11.13 -1.73
CA SER A 93 -4.30 -10.31 -0.93
C SER A 93 -5.48 -11.13 -0.45
N VAL A 94 -5.88 -10.94 0.81
CA VAL A 94 -7.11 -11.48 1.39
C VAL A 94 -8.03 -10.32 1.71
N ILE A 95 -9.32 -10.50 1.40
CA ILE A 95 -10.37 -9.50 1.63
C ILE A 95 -11.27 -10.02 2.74
N ARG A 96 -11.41 -9.25 3.80
CA ARG A 96 -12.30 -9.50 4.93
C ARG A 96 -13.37 -8.45 4.99
N THR A 97 -14.61 -8.87 5.12
CA THR A 97 -15.75 -7.96 5.13
C THR A 97 -16.98 -8.63 5.77
N ASP A 98 -17.87 -7.82 6.28
CA ASP A 98 -19.22 -8.21 6.70
C ASP A 98 -20.24 -8.15 5.55
N GLY A 99 -19.83 -7.67 4.35
CA GLY A 99 -20.63 -7.61 3.16
C GLY A 99 -20.60 -8.89 2.32
N LYS A 100 -21.37 -8.91 1.24
CA LYS A 100 -21.36 -9.99 0.25
C LYS A 100 -20.33 -9.70 -0.83
N THR A 101 -19.45 -10.67 -1.09
CA THR A 101 -18.40 -10.57 -2.10
C THR A 101 -18.76 -11.35 -3.36
N GLU A 102 -18.48 -10.77 -4.51
CA GLU A 102 -18.69 -11.36 -5.84
C GLU A 102 -17.49 -11.04 -6.75
N CYS A 103 -17.01 -12.01 -7.51
CA CYS A 103 -16.11 -11.74 -8.62
C CYS A 103 -16.90 -11.33 -9.86
N ARG A 104 -16.35 -10.38 -10.61
CA ARG A 104 -16.88 -9.96 -11.91
C ARG A 104 -15.83 -10.12 -13.00
N GLU A 105 -16.30 -10.10 -14.22
CA GLU A 105 -15.44 -10.10 -15.41
C GLU A 105 -14.39 -8.99 -15.32
N GLY A 106 -13.19 -9.24 -15.83
CA GLY A 106 -12.06 -8.30 -15.76
C GLY A 106 -11.30 -8.28 -14.44
N GLY A 107 -11.51 -9.29 -13.56
CA GLY A 107 -10.78 -9.43 -12.30
C GLY A 107 -11.23 -8.47 -11.20
N TYR A 108 -12.44 -7.92 -11.32
CA TYR A 108 -13.03 -7.09 -10.28
C TYR A 108 -13.62 -7.95 -9.16
N ILE A 109 -13.40 -7.50 -7.93
CA ILE A 109 -14.09 -8.00 -6.74
C ILE A 109 -15.02 -6.90 -6.26
N THR A 110 -16.31 -7.22 -6.18
CA THR A 110 -17.33 -6.29 -5.68
C THR A 110 -17.79 -6.76 -4.31
N VAL A 111 -17.80 -5.85 -3.36
CA VAL A 111 -18.36 -6.05 -2.02
C VAL A 111 -19.62 -5.22 -1.91
N LYS A 112 -20.73 -5.82 -1.49
CA LYS A 112 -22.04 -5.17 -1.36
C LYS A 112 -22.50 -5.14 0.08
N GLY A 113 -23.02 -4.01 0.50
CA GLY A 113 -23.64 -3.83 1.81
C GLY A 113 -22.68 -3.97 2.98
N ALA A 114 -21.38 -3.73 2.77
CA ALA A 114 -20.37 -3.80 3.81
C ALA A 114 -20.39 -2.55 4.68
N ARG A 115 -20.09 -2.70 5.97
CA ARG A 115 -19.73 -1.59 6.86
C ARG A 115 -18.23 -1.39 6.95
N CYS A 116 -17.48 -2.50 6.77
CA CYS A 116 -16.03 -2.50 6.78
C CYS A 116 -15.51 -3.48 5.72
N VAL A 117 -14.45 -3.07 5.03
CA VAL A 117 -13.66 -3.94 4.15
C VAL A 117 -12.21 -3.79 4.56
N THR A 118 -11.57 -4.89 4.94
CA THR A 118 -10.14 -4.95 5.24
C THR A 118 -9.44 -5.78 4.17
N ILE A 119 -8.37 -5.24 3.61
CA ILE A 119 -7.52 -5.90 2.63
C ILE A 119 -6.16 -6.08 3.28
N ILE A 120 -5.67 -7.32 3.33
CA ILE A 120 -4.34 -7.66 3.82
C ILE A 120 -3.56 -8.22 2.64
N SER A 121 -2.44 -7.59 2.31
CA SER A 121 -1.64 -7.93 1.12
C SER A 121 -0.19 -8.16 1.51
N ARG A 122 0.40 -9.25 1.02
CA ARG A 122 1.83 -9.53 1.14
C ARG A 122 2.45 -9.70 -0.23
N THR A 123 3.61 -9.06 -0.43
CA THR A 123 4.41 -9.21 -1.63
C THR A 123 5.70 -9.91 -1.28
N VAL A 124 6.03 -10.97 -2.01
CA VAL A 124 7.28 -11.72 -1.87
C VAL A 124 7.99 -11.72 -3.20
N LYS A 125 9.26 -11.30 -3.19
CA LYS A 125 10.17 -11.34 -4.33
C LYS A 125 11.05 -12.57 -4.24
N TYR A 126 11.30 -13.21 -5.37
CA TYR A 126 12.14 -14.39 -5.51
C TYR A 126 13.28 -14.07 -6.49
N GLU A 127 14.51 -14.23 -6.04
CA GLU A 127 15.70 -14.00 -6.85
C GLU A 127 16.12 -15.24 -7.63
N GLU A 128 15.57 -16.41 -7.29
CA GLU A 128 15.82 -17.70 -7.95
C GLU A 128 14.67 -18.67 -7.69
N ASN A 129 14.59 -19.73 -8.47
CA ASN A 129 13.64 -20.83 -8.31
C ASN A 129 12.16 -20.41 -8.29
N TYR A 130 11.85 -19.28 -8.92
CA TYR A 130 10.48 -18.77 -8.93
C TYR A 130 9.57 -19.64 -9.82
N SER A 131 8.38 -19.88 -9.31
CA SER A 131 7.25 -20.41 -10.07
C SER A 131 5.93 -19.78 -9.61
N HIS A 132 4.94 -19.71 -10.49
CA HIS A 132 3.62 -19.17 -10.14
C HIS A 132 2.92 -19.97 -9.02
N GLY A 133 3.31 -21.23 -8.80
CA GLY A 133 2.78 -22.07 -7.73
C GLY A 133 3.07 -21.54 -6.33
N LEU A 134 4.17 -20.80 -6.16
CA LEU A 134 4.55 -20.18 -4.88
C LEU A 134 3.52 -19.15 -4.38
N ALA A 135 2.74 -18.56 -5.27
CA ALA A 135 1.66 -17.65 -4.87
C ALA A 135 0.61 -18.31 -3.97
N ALA A 136 0.40 -19.63 -4.09
CA ALA A 136 -0.52 -20.36 -3.22
C ALA A 136 0.00 -20.43 -1.78
N GLU A 137 1.29 -20.62 -1.59
CA GLU A 137 1.93 -20.66 -0.26
C GLU A 137 1.85 -19.28 0.41
N VAL A 138 2.19 -18.21 -0.32
CA VAL A 138 2.09 -16.84 0.18
C VAL A 138 0.64 -16.48 0.53
N LEU A 139 -0.34 -16.92 -0.28
CA LEU A 139 -1.74 -16.68 0.01
C LEU A 139 -2.18 -17.39 1.31
N GLU A 140 -1.74 -18.63 1.53
CA GLU A 140 -2.02 -19.34 2.78
C GLU A 140 -1.38 -18.65 3.99
N ASP A 141 -0.19 -18.07 3.85
CA ASP A 141 0.44 -17.31 4.93
C ASP A 141 -0.34 -16.02 5.24
N VAL A 142 -0.83 -15.30 4.22
CA VAL A 142 -1.71 -14.15 4.44
C VAL A 142 -3.01 -14.54 5.12
N ARG A 143 -3.60 -15.70 4.78
CA ARG A 143 -4.81 -16.23 5.42
C ARG A 143 -4.64 -16.53 6.92
N LYS A 144 -3.44 -16.93 7.34
CA LYS A 144 -3.10 -17.18 8.76
C LYS A 144 -3.05 -15.91 9.62
N ILE A 145 -2.92 -14.73 9.01
CA ILE A 145 -2.99 -13.47 9.73
C ILE A 145 -4.45 -13.29 10.16
N THR A 146 -4.77 -13.54 11.41
CA THR A 146 -6.14 -13.46 11.95
C THR A 146 -6.42 -12.16 12.71
N ASP A 147 -5.40 -11.38 12.96
CA ASP A 147 -5.45 -10.12 13.67
C ASP A 147 -6.40 -9.12 13.00
N THR A 148 -7.04 -8.28 13.80
CA THR A 148 -7.86 -7.19 13.29
C THR A 148 -6.99 -6.04 12.77
N TYR A 149 -7.59 -5.10 12.03
CA TYR A 149 -6.90 -3.88 11.62
C TYR A 149 -6.31 -3.12 12.82
N GLU A 150 -7.08 -2.98 13.90
CA GLU A 150 -6.67 -2.23 15.08
C GLU A 150 -5.57 -2.95 15.86
N ASP A 151 -5.61 -4.30 15.97
CA ASP A 151 -4.54 -5.07 16.62
C ASP A 151 -3.21 -4.91 15.88
N MET A 152 -3.23 -5.00 14.55
CA MET A 152 -2.04 -4.80 13.73
C MET A 152 -1.53 -3.35 13.77
N LEU A 153 -2.43 -2.37 13.84
CA LEU A 153 -2.07 -0.95 13.99
C LEU A 153 -1.41 -0.69 15.34
N GLU A 154 -1.95 -1.27 16.41
CA GLU A 154 -1.38 -1.12 17.75
C GLU A 154 0.00 -1.76 17.86
N SER A 155 0.18 -2.96 17.28
CA SER A 155 1.50 -3.60 17.17
C SER A 155 2.51 -2.70 16.44
N ASN A 156 2.08 -2.09 15.33
CA ASN A 156 2.91 -1.15 14.56
C ASN A 156 3.30 0.08 15.38
N ARG A 157 2.34 0.65 16.12
CA ARG A 157 2.59 1.79 17.01
C ARG A 157 3.61 1.44 18.09
N ALA A 158 3.40 0.31 18.77
CA ALA A 158 4.32 -0.16 19.80
C ALA A 158 5.75 -0.33 19.31
N TYR A 159 5.94 -0.64 18.02
CA TYR A 159 7.25 -0.70 17.40
C TYR A 159 7.80 0.69 17.04
N LEU A 160 6.99 1.54 16.42
CA LEU A 160 7.43 2.82 15.84
C LEU A 160 7.56 3.95 16.87
N GLU A 161 6.62 4.05 17.81
CA GLU A 161 6.57 5.16 18.78
C GLU A 161 7.89 5.32 19.55
N PRO A 162 8.49 4.26 20.14
CA PRO A 162 9.77 4.41 20.84
C PRO A 162 10.92 4.86 19.93
N LEU A 163 10.87 4.58 18.63
CA LEU A 163 11.88 5.02 17.67
C LEU A 163 11.67 6.50 17.30
N MET A 164 10.41 6.90 17.13
CA MET A 164 10.06 8.29 16.84
C MET A 164 10.34 9.22 18.02
N GLU A 165 10.13 8.77 19.25
CA GLU A 165 10.36 9.55 20.48
C GLU A 165 11.84 9.84 20.78
N ARG A 166 12.78 9.10 20.19
CA ARG A 166 14.22 9.30 20.42
C ARG A 166 14.75 10.66 19.99
N SER A 167 14.09 11.30 19.06
CA SER A 167 14.47 12.64 18.57
C SER A 167 13.23 13.33 18.00
N PHE A 168 13.04 14.58 18.35
CA PHE A 168 11.95 15.40 17.85
C PHE A 168 12.39 16.86 17.78
N ILE A 169 11.72 17.63 16.94
CA ILE A 169 11.82 19.08 16.91
C ILE A 169 10.47 19.62 17.35
N ASN A 170 10.44 20.56 18.28
CA ASN A 170 9.23 21.27 18.67
C ASN A 170 9.42 22.76 18.38
N LEU A 171 8.68 23.27 17.42
CA LEU A 171 8.70 24.68 17.00
C LEU A 171 7.40 25.40 17.39
N GLU A 172 6.65 24.83 18.33
CA GLU A 172 5.43 25.40 18.90
C GLU A 172 4.31 25.69 17.88
N GLY A 173 4.10 24.80 16.94
CA GLY A 173 3.09 24.93 15.90
C GLY A 173 1.78 24.20 16.21
N ASP A 174 0.72 24.47 15.39
CA ASP A 174 -0.56 23.78 15.46
C ASP A 174 -0.55 22.52 14.58
N TRP A 175 -0.42 21.34 15.20
CA TRP A 175 -0.42 20.05 14.53
C TRP A 175 -1.74 19.68 13.87
N ALA A 176 -2.85 20.33 14.24
CA ALA A 176 -4.17 20.04 13.65
C ALA A 176 -4.30 20.56 12.20
N MET A 177 -3.47 21.53 11.81
CA MET A 177 -3.51 22.08 10.46
C MET A 177 -2.99 21.09 9.42
N ALA A 178 -3.72 20.91 8.33
CA ALA A 178 -3.34 20.03 7.24
C ALA A 178 -2.04 20.52 6.54
N ALA A 179 -1.24 19.59 6.02
CA ALA A 179 0.01 19.93 5.33
C ALA A 179 -0.23 20.80 4.09
N GLU A 180 -1.30 20.53 3.34
CA GLU A 180 -1.72 21.33 2.17
C GLU A 180 -2.07 22.77 2.54
N GLU A 181 -2.70 22.95 3.69
CA GLU A 181 -3.06 24.28 4.19
C GLU A 181 -1.80 25.06 4.60
N LEU A 182 -0.87 24.40 5.28
CA LEU A 182 0.43 24.97 5.64
C LEU A 182 1.26 25.35 4.41
N LEU A 183 1.28 24.49 3.38
CA LEU A 183 1.97 24.78 2.12
C LEU A 183 1.35 25.99 1.40
N ASN A 184 0.02 26.06 1.32
CA ASN A 184 -0.68 27.18 0.71
C ASN A 184 -0.43 28.49 1.47
N LYS A 185 -0.43 28.43 2.79
CA LYS A 185 -0.11 29.57 3.64
C LYS A 185 1.32 30.05 3.42
N GLN A 186 2.30 29.13 3.44
CA GLN A 186 3.68 29.48 3.16
C GLN A 186 3.86 30.10 1.78
N HIS A 187 3.19 29.57 0.75
CA HIS A 187 3.26 30.11 -0.59
C HIS A 187 2.67 31.54 -0.68
N SER A 188 1.59 31.80 0.04
CA SER A 188 0.93 33.12 0.04
C SER A 188 1.67 34.17 0.88
N GLU A 189 2.23 33.80 2.01
CA GLU A 189 2.88 34.69 2.97
C GLU A 189 4.39 34.87 2.70
N GLY A 190 5.00 33.93 1.96
CA GLY A 190 6.44 33.95 1.64
C GLY A 190 7.36 33.63 2.83
N GLU A 191 6.79 33.26 3.97
CA GLU A 191 7.53 32.93 5.20
C GLU A 191 7.55 31.43 5.44
N LEU A 192 8.66 30.95 5.99
CA LEU A 192 8.82 29.53 6.33
C LEU A 192 7.93 29.18 7.54
N SER A 193 7.00 28.28 7.36
CA SER A 193 6.13 27.83 8.46
C SER A 193 6.90 26.92 9.42
N PRO A 194 7.08 27.27 10.72
CA PRO A 194 7.71 26.39 11.69
C PRO A 194 7.02 25.02 11.77
N MET A 195 5.68 25.00 11.73
CA MET A 195 4.89 23.77 11.75
C MET A 195 5.15 22.89 10.53
N LEU A 196 5.29 23.48 9.33
CA LEU A 196 5.62 22.71 8.14
C LEU A 196 7.01 22.07 8.26
N MET A 197 7.99 22.78 8.83
CA MET A 197 9.32 22.24 9.08
C MET A 197 9.30 21.07 10.06
N GLU A 198 8.51 21.16 11.12
CA GLU A 198 8.30 20.09 12.09
C GLU A 198 7.71 18.84 11.44
N LYS A 199 6.62 19.01 10.66
CA LYS A 199 5.99 17.92 9.91
C LYS A 199 6.93 17.28 8.88
N LEU A 200 7.72 18.08 8.15
CA LEU A 200 8.70 17.56 7.19
C LEU A 200 9.84 16.80 7.88
N TYR A 201 10.29 17.28 9.03
CA TYR A 201 11.30 16.57 9.82
C TYR A 201 10.78 15.20 10.29
N ASP A 202 9.59 15.15 10.88
CA ASP A 202 9.01 13.90 11.35
C ASP A 202 8.69 12.93 10.20
N MET A 203 8.20 13.44 9.08
CA MET A 203 8.00 12.64 7.87
C MET A 203 9.31 12.06 7.34
N GLY A 204 10.37 12.88 7.27
CA GLY A 204 11.69 12.41 6.84
C GLY A 204 12.26 11.34 7.78
N ARG A 205 12.11 11.52 9.08
CA ARG A 205 12.49 10.51 10.07
C ARG A 205 11.67 9.22 9.95
N PHE A 206 10.37 9.35 9.77
CA PHE A 206 9.49 8.20 9.54
C PHE A 206 9.98 7.38 8.35
N PHE A 207 10.24 8.03 7.22
CA PHE A 207 10.78 7.34 6.04
C PHE A 207 12.13 6.68 6.32
N LEU A 208 13.05 7.35 6.98
CA LEU A 208 14.34 6.75 7.34
C LEU A 208 14.16 5.51 8.22
N ILE A 209 13.33 5.56 9.24
CA ILE A 209 13.08 4.44 10.15
C ILE A 209 12.42 3.27 9.41
N THR A 210 11.45 3.55 8.52
CA THR A 210 10.69 2.52 7.81
C THR A 210 11.44 1.91 6.63
N ASP A 211 12.42 2.64 6.06
CA ASP A 211 13.19 2.20 4.91
C ASP A 211 14.52 1.51 5.29
N THR A 212 14.93 1.62 6.55
CA THR A 212 16.25 1.12 6.95
C THR A 212 16.25 -0.30 7.50
N GLY A 213 15.19 -0.96 7.82
CA GLY A 213 15.15 -2.34 8.31
C GLY A 213 16.53 -2.90 8.75
N ASP A 214 16.83 -4.12 8.39
CA ASP A 214 18.18 -4.72 8.52
C ASP A 214 19.10 -4.40 7.31
N ASP A 215 18.55 -3.85 6.24
CA ASP A 215 19.26 -3.43 5.04
C ASP A 215 19.63 -1.93 5.11
N PRO A 216 20.71 -1.51 4.43
CA PRO A 216 21.01 -0.09 4.30
C PRO A 216 19.85 0.64 3.60
N PRO A 217 19.60 1.93 3.95
CA PRO A 217 18.52 2.70 3.33
C PRO A 217 18.66 2.67 1.82
N SER A 218 17.53 2.47 1.13
CA SER A 218 17.50 2.59 -0.32
C SER A 218 17.84 4.04 -0.66
N LEU A 219 19.04 4.26 -1.12
CA LEU A 219 19.41 5.55 -1.69
C LEU A 219 18.58 5.68 -2.98
N PHE A 220 17.82 6.75 -3.08
CA PHE A 220 17.22 7.12 -4.35
C PHE A 220 18.33 7.20 -5.39
N GLN A 221 18.38 6.20 -6.24
CA GLN A 221 19.27 6.16 -7.39
C GLN A 221 18.57 6.77 -8.59
#